data_270ad76cbeca9b96ec841c5e98a090e5
#
_entry.id   270ad76cbeca9b96ec841c5e98a090e5
#
_cell.length_a   1.000
_cell.length_b   1.000
_cell.length_c   1.000
_cell.angle_alpha   90.00
_cell.angle_beta   90.00
_cell.angle_gamma   90.00
#
_symmetry.space_group_name_H-M   'P 1'
#
loop_
_entity.id
_entity.type
_entity.pdbx_description
1 polymer ?
#
loop_
_entity_poly.entity_id
_entity_poly.type
_entity_poly.pdbx_seq_one_letter_code
_entity_poly.pdbx_strand_id
1 'polypeptide(L)'
;NWIFLAVTPNVGNKILNKLKFKQNKLIISFISTIDLTKLKKITGLKKNIVRAIPLPPISLCKGPVPIYPPNNKVKRFFDNLGSTIEINNEKLSLNFWTTSAMMAPFYEILYSLSSWLVKKGIKRQNAQKYISSLFLALSEDAFKHQTNLKKLVKESQTPGGLNEQAVKDLRNCLLYTSDAAD
;
A
#
# COMPACT_ATOMS: atom_id res chain seq x y z
N ASN A 1 -9.25 -10.89 -22.87
CA ASN A 1 -7.84 -10.99 -23.23
C ASN A 1 -7.03 -9.86 -22.57
N TRP A 2 -6.46 -10.13 -21.40
CA TRP A 2 -5.69 -9.19 -20.59
C TRP A 2 -4.20 -9.51 -20.66
N ILE A 3 -3.36 -8.52 -20.53
CA ILE A 3 -1.92 -8.63 -20.46
C ILE A 3 -1.45 -7.90 -19.20
N PHE A 4 -0.77 -8.61 -18.30
CA PHE A 4 -0.19 -8.04 -17.11
C PHE A 4 1.30 -7.76 -17.33
N LEU A 5 1.72 -6.52 -17.11
CA LEU A 5 3.12 -6.12 -17.15
C LEU A 5 3.68 -6.14 -15.74
N ALA A 6 4.16 -7.31 -15.33
CA ALA A 6 4.67 -7.59 -13.98
C ALA A 6 6.19 -7.80 -14.00
N VAL A 7 6.92 -6.80 -14.45
CA VAL A 7 8.39 -6.82 -14.55
C VAL A 7 8.99 -5.63 -13.79
N THR A 8 10.23 -5.78 -13.34
CA THR A 8 10.94 -4.66 -12.72
C THR A 8 11.12 -3.50 -13.71
N PRO A 9 11.23 -2.25 -13.23
CA PRO A 9 11.40 -1.08 -14.10
C PRO A 9 12.55 -1.21 -15.11
N ASN A 10 13.68 -1.73 -14.67
CA ASN A 10 14.87 -1.92 -15.52
C ASN A 10 14.61 -2.93 -16.65
N VAL A 11 13.94 -4.02 -16.35
CA VAL A 11 13.54 -5.02 -17.35
C VAL A 11 12.47 -4.44 -18.27
N GLY A 12 11.46 -3.78 -17.71
CA GLY A 12 10.39 -3.15 -18.48
C GLY A 12 10.91 -2.18 -19.54
N ASN A 13 11.81 -1.29 -19.17
CA ASN A 13 12.42 -0.34 -20.10
C ASN A 13 13.18 -1.01 -21.27
N LYS A 14 13.76 -2.20 -21.04
CA LYS A 14 14.52 -2.95 -22.06
C LYS A 14 13.65 -3.75 -23.01
N ILE A 15 12.56 -4.36 -22.49
CA ILE A 15 11.78 -5.34 -23.26
C ILE A 15 10.50 -4.78 -23.87
N LEU A 16 9.84 -3.82 -23.22
CA LEU A 16 8.53 -3.33 -23.67
C LEU A 16 8.58 -2.72 -25.07
N ASN A 17 9.66 -2.04 -25.42
CA ASN A 17 9.85 -1.44 -26.76
C ASN A 17 9.97 -2.50 -27.88
N LYS A 18 10.29 -3.75 -27.53
CA LYS A 18 10.43 -4.86 -28.48
C LYS A 18 9.13 -5.65 -28.65
N LEU A 19 8.14 -5.41 -27.81
CA LEU A 19 6.86 -6.11 -27.83
C LEU A 19 5.84 -5.36 -28.70
N LYS A 20 5.05 -6.12 -29.45
CA LYS A 20 3.92 -5.57 -30.21
C LYS A 20 2.61 -5.95 -29.53
N PHE A 21 1.79 -4.96 -29.22
CA PHE A 21 0.52 -5.15 -28.54
C PHE A 21 -0.65 -4.97 -29.51
N LYS A 22 -1.58 -5.94 -29.53
CA LYS A 22 -2.82 -5.81 -30.33
C LYS A 22 -3.77 -4.80 -29.69
N GLN A 23 -4.44 -3.98 -30.51
CA GLN A 23 -5.31 -2.88 -30.06
C GLN A 23 -6.51 -3.32 -29.20
N ASN A 24 -6.95 -4.57 -29.32
CA ASN A 24 -8.07 -5.14 -28.58
C ASN A 24 -7.68 -5.70 -27.20
N LYS A 25 -6.42 -5.59 -26.79
CA LYS A 25 -5.95 -6.05 -25.48
C LYS A 25 -6.14 -4.98 -24.41
N LEU A 26 -6.43 -5.43 -23.19
CA LEU A 26 -6.38 -4.62 -21.99
C LEU A 26 -5.04 -4.87 -21.31
N ILE A 27 -4.24 -3.82 -21.18
CA ILE A 27 -2.96 -3.88 -20.50
C ILE A 27 -3.12 -3.40 -19.06
N ILE A 28 -2.63 -4.19 -18.11
CA ILE A 28 -2.54 -3.83 -16.70
C ILE A 28 -1.08 -3.77 -16.33
N SER A 29 -0.59 -2.58 -16.01
CA SER A 29 0.81 -2.35 -15.65
C SER A 29 0.99 -2.27 -14.14
N PHE A 30 1.90 -3.10 -13.61
CA PHE A 30 2.36 -3.06 -12.22
C PHE A 30 3.67 -2.26 -12.06
N ILE A 31 4.14 -1.65 -13.14
CA ILE A 31 5.39 -0.90 -13.15
C ILE A 31 5.13 0.51 -12.61
N SER A 32 5.50 0.77 -11.37
CA SER A 32 5.23 2.03 -10.67
C SER A 32 5.92 3.24 -11.32
N THR A 33 7.10 3.06 -11.89
CA THR A 33 7.96 4.14 -12.44
C THR A 33 7.62 4.54 -13.87
N ILE A 34 6.68 3.87 -14.54
CA ILE A 34 6.26 4.20 -15.91
C ILE A 34 4.85 4.77 -15.88
N ASP A 35 4.71 6.06 -16.20
CA ASP A 35 3.42 6.74 -16.27
C ASP A 35 2.57 6.27 -17.46
N LEU A 36 1.29 6.66 -17.48
CA LEU A 36 0.34 6.26 -18.51
C LEU A 36 0.74 6.79 -19.89
N THR A 37 1.29 8.00 -19.98
CA THR A 37 1.73 8.62 -21.24
C THR A 37 2.86 7.80 -21.85
N LYS A 38 3.85 7.44 -21.04
CA LYS A 38 4.98 6.61 -21.48
C LYS A 38 4.50 5.19 -21.84
N LEU A 39 3.57 4.60 -21.08
CA LEU A 39 2.97 3.30 -21.41
C LEU A 39 2.25 3.34 -22.77
N LYS A 40 1.45 4.37 -23.04
CA LYS A 40 0.79 4.57 -24.33
C LYS A 40 1.79 4.65 -25.48
N LYS A 41 2.88 5.41 -25.30
CA LYS A 41 3.94 5.53 -26.31
C LYS A 41 4.63 4.19 -26.57
N ILE A 42 5.00 3.47 -25.52
CA ILE A 42 5.71 2.18 -25.62
C ILE A 42 4.82 1.10 -26.24
N THR A 43 3.57 1.01 -25.82
CA THR A 43 2.64 -0.06 -26.28
C THR A 43 1.98 0.24 -27.62
N GLY A 44 2.01 1.49 -28.08
CA GLY A 44 1.25 1.95 -29.24
C GLY A 44 -0.27 1.98 -29.04
N LEU A 45 -0.75 1.77 -27.80
CA LEU A 45 -2.17 1.78 -27.48
C LEU A 45 -2.61 3.17 -27.02
N LYS A 46 -3.69 3.68 -27.59
CA LYS A 46 -4.31 4.95 -27.15
C LYS A 46 -5.20 4.81 -25.93
N LYS A 47 -5.81 3.66 -25.73
CA LYS A 47 -6.76 3.29 -24.65
C LYS A 47 -6.52 1.84 -24.20
N ASN A 48 -7.32 1.38 -23.22
CA ASN A 48 -7.19 0.02 -22.67
C ASN A 48 -5.85 -0.23 -21.94
N ILE A 49 -5.34 0.78 -21.24
CA ILE A 49 -4.21 0.64 -20.34
C ILE A 49 -4.65 1.11 -18.95
N VAL A 50 -4.40 0.27 -17.95
CA VAL A 50 -4.63 0.59 -16.54
C VAL A 50 -3.33 0.35 -15.77
N ARG A 51 -2.95 1.27 -14.94
CA ARG A 51 -1.88 1.09 -13.94
C ARG A 51 -2.50 0.58 -12.66
N ALA A 52 -1.94 -0.46 -12.09
CA ALA A 52 -2.37 -1.02 -10.82
C ALA A 52 -1.13 -1.39 -10.01
N ILE A 53 -1.07 -0.99 -8.74
CA ILE A 53 0.10 -1.26 -7.90
C ILE A 53 -0.34 -2.05 -6.67
N PRO A 54 -0.56 -3.36 -6.83
CA PRO A 54 -0.83 -4.23 -5.70
C PRO A 54 0.42 -4.37 -4.82
N LEU A 55 0.20 -4.46 -3.51
CA LEU A 55 1.25 -4.78 -2.56
C LEU A 55 1.35 -6.30 -2.34
N PRO A 56 2.48 -6.82 -1.85
CA PRO A 56 2.66 -8.25 -1.60
C PRO A 56 1.52 -8.96 -0.83
N PRO A 57 0.82 -8.33 0.15
CA PRO A 57 -0.32 -8.95 0.82
C PRO A 57 -1.49 -9.34 -0.08
N ILE A 58 -1.50 -8.92 -1.35
CA ILE A 58 -2.50 -9.38 -2.34
C ILE A 58 -2.49 -10.90 -2.50
N SER A 59 -1.37 -11.57 -2.23
CA SER A 59 -1.28 -13.04 -2.20
C SER A 59 -2.18 -13.68 -1.14
N LEU A 60 -2.59 -12.90 -0.15
CA LEU A 60 -3.55 -13.29 0.89
C LEU A 60 -4.96 -12.76 0.61
N CYS A 61 -5.22 -12.28 -0.60
CA CYS A 61 -6.45 -11.58 -0.98
C CYS A 61 -6.75 -10.37 -0.06
N LYS A 62 -5.71 -9.63 0.35
CA LYS A 62 -5.81 -8.47 1.25
C LYS A 62 -4.94 -7.31 0.75
N GLY A 63 -5.30 -6.12 1.23
CA GLY A 63 -4.56 -4.89 0.98
C GLY A 63 -5.14 -4.02 -0.13
N PRO A 64 -4.70 -2.75 -0.20
CA PRO A 64 -5.18 -1.80 -1.20
C PRO A 64 -4.59 -2.08 -2.57
N VAL A 65 -5.42 -1.89 -3.61
CA VAL A 65 -5.01 -1.93 -5.01
C VAL A 65 -5.42 -0.62 -5.68
N PRO A 66 -4.59 0.42 -5.62
CA PRO A 66 -4.86 1.64 -6.35
C PRO A 66 -4.76 1.40 -7.87
N ILE A 67 -5.77 1.84 -8.63
CA ILE A 67 -5.81 1.74 -10.08
C ILE A 67 -6.00 3.11 -10.74
N TYR A 68 -5.32 3.34 -11.84
CA TYR A 68 -5.44 4.53 -12.67
C TYR A 68 -5.30 4.20 -14.18
N PRO A 69 -6.14 4.73 -15.05
CA PRO A 69 -7.40 5.39 -14.77
C PRO A 69 -8.46 4.41 -14.25
N PRO A 70 -9.60 4.90 -13.73
CA PRO A 70 -10.73 4.06 -13.32
C PRO A 70 -11.17 3.11 -14.43
N ASN A 71 -11.45 1.85 -14.05
CA ASN A 71 -11.91 0.84 -14.99
C ASN A 71 -12.71 -0.24 -14.28
N ASN A 72 -14.01 -0.29 -14.51
CA ASN A 72 -14.93 -1.20 -13.84
C ASN A 72 -14.57 -2.70 -13.99
N LYS A 73 -14.00 -3.12 -15.13
CA LYS A 73 -13.61 -4.51 -15.33
C LYS A 73 -12.39 -4.86 -14.47
N VAL A 74 -11.41 -3.95 -14.43
CA VAL A 74 -10.18 -4.10 -13.63
C VAL A 74 -10.52 -4.02 -12.15
N LYS A 75 -11.40 -3.08 -11.77
CA LYS A 75 -11.91 -2.96 -10.39
C LYS A 75 -12.53 -4.28 -9.92
N ARG A 76 -13.49 -4.83 -10.65
CA ARG A 76 -14.14 -6.10 -10.28
C ARG A 76 -13.16 -7.27 -10.15
N PHE A 77 -12.10 -7.28 -10.94
CA PHE A 77 -11.06 -8.30 -10.83
C PHE A 77 -10.27 -8.15 -9.53
N PHE A 78 -9.79 -6.94 -9.23
CA PHE A 78 -8.99 -6.71 -8.03
C PHE A 78 -9.82 -6.71 -6.74
N ASP A 79 -11.11 -6.43 -6.78
CA ASP A 79 -12.00 -6.54 -5.61
C ASP A 79 -12.09 -7.99 -5.06
N ASN A 80 -11.75 -8.99 -5.87
CA ASN A 80 -11.60 -10.37 -5.40
C ASN A 80 -10.23 -10.66 -4.74
N LEU A 81 -9.28 -9.76 -4.90
CA LEU A 81 -7.90 -9.92 -4.44
C LEU A 81 -7.49 -8.90 -3.38
N GLY A 82 -8.35 -7.92 -3.09
CA GLY A 82 -8.08 -6.86 -2.14
C GLY A 82 -9.10 -5.74 -2.23
N SER A 83 -8.76 -4.55 -1.77
CA SER A 83 -9.61 -3.36 -1.80
C SER A 83 -9.18 -2.43 -2.94
N THR A 84 -9.93 -2.38 -4.03
CA THR A 84 -9.60 -1.52 -5.16
C THR A 84 -9.91 -0.07 -4.87
N ILE A 85 -8.96 0.81 -5.14
CA ILE A 85 -9.09 2.27 -5.00
C ILE A 85 -8.94 2.90 -6.40
N GLU A 86 -10.03 3.45 -6.93
CA GLU A 86 -10.02 4.13 -8.22
C GLU A 86 -9.51 5.57 -8.08
N ILE A 87 -8.52 5.92 -8.89
CA ILE A 87 -7.85 7.22 -8.87
C ILE A 87 -8.18 7.95 -10.17
N ASN A 88 -8.69 9.19 -10.06
CA ASN A 88 -9.10 9.99 -11.22
C ASN A 88 -7.97 10.88 -11.78
N ASN A 89 -6.87 11.02 -11.06
CA ASN A 89 -5.75 11.86 -11.45
C ASN A 89 -4.42 11.12 -11.23
N GLU A 90 -3.61 11.00 -12.28
CA GLU A 90 -2.35 10.26 -12.21
C GLU A 90 -1.36 10.86 -11.21
N LYS A 91 -1.32 12.18 -11.06
CA LYS A 91 -0.44 12.83 -10.06
C LYS A 91 -0.77 12.38 -8.65
N LEU A 92 -2.06 12.20 -8.33
CA LEU A 92 -2.49 11.69 -7.02
C LEU A 92 -2.11 10.23 -6.80
N SER A 93 -1.93 9.45 -7.86
CA SER A 93 -1.52 8.05 -7.74
C SER A 93 -0.12 7.91 -7.12
N LEU A 94 0.76 8.89 -7.33
CA LEU A 94 2.10 8.90 -6.73
C LEU A 94 2.02 8.93 -5.20
N ASN A 95 1.08 9.69 -4.63
CA ASN A 95 0.91 9.79 -3.18
C ASN A 95 0.57 8.42 -2.56
N PHE A 96 -0.33 7.64 -3.21
CA PHE A 96 -0.64 6.29 -2.76
C PHE A 96 0.58 5.37 -2.82
N TRP A 97 1.41 5.49 -3.84
CA TRP A 97 2.62 4.67 -3.96
C TRP A 97 3.71 5.08 -2.99
N THR A 98 3.83 6.39 -2.72
CA THR A 98 4.75 6.88 -1.68
C THR A 98 4.36 6.35 -0.31
N THR A 99 3.07 6.36 0.04
CA THR A 99 2.61 5.81 1.32
C THR A 99 2.83 4.29 1.44
N SER A 100 2.93 3.56 0.32
CA SER A 100 3.26 2.14 0.35
C SER A 100 4.69 1.85 0.83
N ALA A 101 5.58 2.86 0.88
CA ALA A 101 6.90 2.75 1.49
C ALA A 101 6.85 2.49 3.01
N MET A 102 5.68 2.66 3.64
CA MET A 102 5.46 2.29 5.05
C MET A 102 5.50 0.78 5.32
N MET A 103 5.59 -0.06 4.31
CA MET A 103 5.61 -1.52 4.50
C MET A 103 6.82 -1.98 5.32
N ALA A 104 8.03 -1.56 4.98
CA ALA A 104 9.23 -1.92 5.74
C ALA A 104 9.26 -1.28 7.14
N PRO A 105 8.99 0.02 7.34
CA PRO A 105 8.82 0.62 8.66
C PRO A 105 7.78 -0.08 9.53
N PHE A 106 6.67 -0.52 8.96
CA PHE A 106 5.66 -1.29 9.69
C PHE A 106 6.24 -2.61 10.24
N TYR A 107 6.95 -3.38 9.42
CA TYR A 107 7.61 -4.61 9.88
C TYR A 107 8.71 -4.33 10.91
N GLU A 108 9.44 -3.22 10.81
CA GLU A 108 10.42 -2.81 11.81
C GLU A 108 9.78 -2.52 13.16
N ILE A 109 8.61 -1.86 13.18
CA ILE A 109 7.84 -1.65 14.42
C ILE A 109 7.47 -3.00 15.05
N LEU A 110 6.94 -3.94 14.28
CA LEU A 110 6.60 -5.27 14.80
C LEU A 110 7.82 -6.01 15.34
N TYR A 111 8.95 -5.93 14.63
CA TYR A 111 10.21 -6.54 15.03
C TYR A 111 10.74 -5.92 16.33
N SER A 112 10.80 -4.60 16.41
CA SER A 112 11.33 -3.87 17.57
C SER A 112 10.52 -4.15 18.83
N LEU A 113 9.18 -4.11 18.75
CA LEU A 113 8.30 -4.41 19.88
C LEU A 113 8.39 -5.88 20.30
N SER A 114 8.43 -6.81 19.35
CA SER A 114 8.62 -8.24 19.64
C SER A 114 9.97 -8.50 20.31
N SER A 115 11.03 -7.85 19.83
CA SER A 115 12.38 -7.97 20.37
C SER A 115 12.47 -7.42 21.80
N TRP A 116 11.77 -6.33 22.09
CA TRP A 116 11.68 -5.80 23.46
C TRP A 116 10.99 -6.80 24.41
N LEU A 117 9.90 -7.44 24.00
CA LEU A 117 9.24 -8.47 24.80
C LEU A 117 10.17 -9.66 25.06
N VAL A 118 10.95 -10.08 24.06
CA VAL A 118 11.94 -11.15 24.22
C VAL A 118 13.01 -10.77 25.24
N LYS A 119 13.52 -9.54 25.20
CA LYS A 119 14.48 -9.02 26.21
C LYS A 119 13.88 -9.00 27.62
N LYS A 120 12.55 -8.93 27.75
CA LYS A 120 11.81 -9.03 29.04
C LYS A 120 11.47 -10.46 29.44
N GLY A 121 12.02 -11.47 28.75
CA GLY A 121 11.84 -12.88 29.11
C GLY A 121 10.69 -13.62 28.42
N ILE A 122 9.97 -12.97 27.51
CA ILE A 122 8.90 -13.61 26.76
C ILE A 122 9.51 -14.48 25.65
N LYS A 123 9.03 -15.72 25.50
CA LYS A 123 9.45 -16.58 24.39
C LYS A 123 9.17 -15.90 23.03
N ARG A 124 10.15 -15.95 22.12
CA ARG A 124 10.08 -15.28 20.80
C ARG A 124 8.77 -15.53 20.05
N GLN A 125 8.33 -16.79 19.98
CA GLN A 125 7.11 -17.16 19.28
C GLN A 125 5.89 -16.46 19.86
N ASN A 126 5.77 -16.37 21.19
CA ASN A 126 4.68 -15.71 21.87
C ASN A 126 4.74 -14.18 21.68
N ALA A 127 5.92 -13.61 21.75
CA ALA A 127 6.12 -12.18 21.51
C ALA A 127 5.69 -11.78 20.09
N GLN A 128 6.15 -12.50 19.07
CA GLN A 128 5.77 -12.24 17.68
C GLN A 128 4.27 -12.44 17.44
N LYS A 129 3.70 -13.52 17.96
CA LYS A 129 2.27 -13.80 17.86
C LYS A 129 1.44 -12.69 18.50
N TYR A 130 1.81 -12.25 19.71
CA TYR A 130 1.10 -11.18 20.42
C TYR A 130 1.11 -9.88 19.63
N ILE A 131 2.30 -9.41 19.22
CA ILE A 131 2.45 -8.14 18.50
C ILE A 131 1.73 -8.18 17.15
N SER A 132 1.88 -9.25 16.38
CA SER A 132 1.21 -9.38 15.08
C SER A 132 -0.32 -9.40 15.23
N SER A 133 -0.85 -10.10 16.25
CA SER A 133 -2.28 -10.14 16.53
C SER A 133 -2.82 -8.80 16.98
N LEU A 134 -2.06 -8.06 17.80
CA LEU A 134 -2.43 -6.71 18.24
C LEU A 134 -2.59 -5.77 17.05
N PHE A 135 -1.58 -5.67 16.18
CA PHE A 135 -1.65 -4.78 15.03
C PHE A 135 -2.71 -5.20 14.00
N LEU A 136 -2.92 -6.50 13.84
CA LEU A 136 -4.01 -7.01 13.00
C LEU A 136 -5.37 -6.54 13.54
N ALA A 137 -5.64 -6.74 14.83
CA ALA A 137 -6.89 -6.35 15.46
C ALA A 137 -7.15 -4.83 15.36
N LEU A 138 -6.14 -4.01 15.64
CA LEU A 138 -6.26 -2.55 15.54
C LEU A 138 -6.51 -2.10 14.10
N SER A 139 -5.86 -2.74 13.13
CA SER A 139 -6.07 -2.44 11.71
C SER A 139 -7.44 -2.87 11.21
N GLU A 140 -7.94 -4.03 11.65
CA GLU A 140 -9.28 -4.52 11.33
C GLU A 140 -10.37 -3.63 11.93
N ASP A 141 -10.19 -3.19 13.19
CA ASP A 141 -11.09 -2.25 13.84
C ASP A 141 -11.18 -0.93 13.09
N ALA A 142 -10.03 -0.32 12.78
CA ALA A 142 -9.97 0.92 12.02
C ALA A 142 -10.59 0.78 10.62
N PHE A 143 -10.35 -0.34 9.93
CA PHE A 143 -10.89 -0.61 8.60
C PHE A 143 -12.40 -0.88 8.61
N LYS A 144 -12.88 -1.69 9.54
CA LYS A 144 -14.29 -2.12 9.64
C LYS A 144 -15.21 -0.95 9.97
N HIS A 145 -14.81 -0.10 10.88
CA HIS A 145 -15.65 1.01 11.32
C HIS A 145 -15.56 2.24 10.44
N GLN A 146 -14.60 2.30 9.50
CA GLN A 146 -14.31 3.45 8.63
C GLN A 146 -14.37 4.78 9.41
N THR A 147 -14.02 4.73 10.68
CA THR A 147 -14.16 5.82 11.62
C THR A 147 -13.09 6.86 11.33
N ASN A 148 -13.38 8.10 11.66
CA ASN A 148 -12.38 9.15 11.65
C ASN A 148 -11.20 8.74 12.55
N LEU A 149 -10.03 8.47 11.96
CA LEU A 149 -8.84 8.00 12.66
C LEU A 149 -8.42 8.95 13.81
N LYS A 150 -8.64 10.26 13.65
CA LYS A 150 -8.40 11.23 14.72
C LYS A 150 -9.29 10.98 15.93
N LYS A 151 -10.53 10.55 15.72
CA LYS A 151 -11.44 10.15 16.80
C LYS A 151 -10.95 8.89 17.51
N LEU A 152 -10.54 7.87 16.76
CA LEU A 152 -9.95 6.64 17.34
C LEU A 152 -8.73 6.96 18.21
N VAL A 153 -7.81 7.81 17.71
CA VAL A 153 -6.65 8.26 18.50
C VAL A 153 -7.08 8.91 19.81
N LYS A 154 -8.10 9.78 19.80
CA LYS A 154 -8.59 10.44 21.01
C LYS A 154 -9.22 9.47 21.99
N GLU A 155 -10.08 8.58 21.50
CA GLU A 155 -10.82 7.62 22.32
C GLU A 155 -9.95 6.51 22.91
N SER A 156 -8.82 6.20 22.28
CA SER A 156 -7.84 5.21 22.76
C SER A 156 -6.90 5.77 23.83
N GLN A 157 -7.00 7.03 24.20
CA GLN A 157 -6.12 7.67 25.20
C GLN A 157 -6.85 7.83 26.53
N THR A 158 -6.19 7.40 27.60
CA THR A 158 -6.59 7.75 28.97
C THR A 158 -5.66 8.87 29.45
N PRO A 159 -6.18 9.96 30.04
CA PRO A 159 -5.35 11.03 30.58
C PRO A 159 -4.26 10.50 31.53
N GLY A 160 -3.02 10.87 31.31
CA GLY A 160 -1.85 10.38 32.05
C GLY A 160 -1.44 8.93 31.75
N GLY A 161 -2.13 8.25 30.82
CA GLY A 161 -1.87 6.85 30.46
C GLY A 161 -0.74 6.66 29.44
N LEU A 162 -0.31 5.40 29.30
CA LEU A 162 0.76 5.02 28.36
C LEU A 162 0.43 5.35 26.90
N ASN A 163 -0.84 5.22 26.49
CA ASN A 163 -1.25 5.56 25.12
C ASN A 163 -1.12 7.06 24.84
N GLU A 164 -1.46 7.93 25.81
CA GLU A 164 -1.26 9.36 25.65
C GLU A 164 0.22 9.71 25.52
N GLN A 165 1.08 9.11 26.35
CA GLN A 165 2.51 9.32 26.28
C GLN A 165 3.08 8.86 24.94
N ALA A 166 2.72 7.65 24.49
CA ALA A 166 3.17 7.11 23.21
C ALA A 166 2.75 7.97 22.01
N VAL A 167 1.53 8.57 22.05
CA VAL A 167 1.08 9.49 21.00
C VAL A 167 1.87 10.79 21.03
N LYS A 168 2.22 11.33 22.22
CA LYS A 168 3.10 12.51 22.34
C LYS A 168 4.48 12.23 21.76
N ASP A 169 5.07 11.08 22.11
CA ASP A 169 6.39 10.69 21.62
C ASP A 169 6.40 10.49 20.10
N LEU A 170 5.37 9.85 19.56
CA LEU A 170 5.21 9.66 18.11
C LEU A 170 5.09 11.00 17.36
N ARG A 171 4.39 11.99 17.93
CA ARG A 171 4.26 13.33 17.34
C ARG A 171 5.53 14.15 17.42
N ASN A 172 6.35 13.92 18.43
CA ASN A 172 7.67 14.55 18.57
C ASN A 172 8.72 13.91 17.66
N CYS A 173 8.50 12.66 17.21
CA CYS A 173 9.30 12.05 16.16
C CYS A 173 8.96 12.68 14.81
N LEU A 174 9.97 12.90 13.96
CA LEU A 174 9.90 13.52 12.62
C LEU A 174 8.86 12.94 11.64
N LEU A 175 8.10 11.93 12.03
CA LEU A 175 6.98 11.37 11.25
C LEU A 175 5.83 12.38 11.02
N TYR A 176 5.82 13.49 11.74
CA TYR A 176 4.75 14.49 11.68
C TYR A 176 5.23 15.92 11.36
N THR A 177 6.47 16.09 10.97
CA THR A 177 6.87 17.38 10.41
C THR A 177 6.29 17.47 9.01
N SER A 178 5.38 18.41 8.83
CA SER A 178 4.78 18.81 7.55
C SER A 178 5.82 19.16 6.47
N ASP A 179 7.06 19.36 6.87
CA ASP A 179 8.17 19.81 6.05
C ASP A 179 8.94 18.66 5.35
N ALA A 180 8.54 17.42 5.55
CA ALA A 180 9.13 16.28 4.85
C ALA A 180 8.43 15.96 3.50
N ALA A 181 7.50 16.81 3.06
CA ALA A 181 6.68 16.62 1.86
C ALA A 181 6.84 17.73 0.81
N ASP A 182 7.75 18.70 1.01
CA ASP A 182 8.10 19.73 0.01
C ASP A 182 9.38 19.39 -0.75
#